data_2b23da1178feee9f97327544752720f1
#
_entry.id   2b23da1178feee9f97327544752720f1
#
_cell.length_a   1.000
_cell.length_b   1.000
_cell.length_c   1.000
_cell.angle_alpha   90.00
_cell.angle_beta   90.00
_cell.angle_gamma   90.00
#
_symmetry.space_group_name_H-M   'P 1'
#
loop_
_entity.id
_entity.type
_entity.pdbx_description
1 polymer ?
#
loop_
_entity_poly.entity_id
_entity_poly.type
_entity_poly.pdbx_seq_one_letter_code
_entity_poly.pdbx_strand_id
1 'polypeptide(L)'
;MGKRIVILGGGESGVGAAILAKQKGYEVFVSDESSLKDNYRSDLQNAGIEFEEGRQNETRILNAEEVMKSPGIPEKNEMVKKIRAKGIEIISEIELAYRFKGDSKIVAITGSNGKTTTTALMYHICRKAGLDCALVGNIGYSFARQIAENPKPLYIAEISSFQLDDIKTFKPDIAILTNITEDHLDRYDYNFENYIRSKFRIAENQQPGDHFIYCADDEITMKYINRYNIHSNQLPISMKTELSNGAFIKDGDMYVRTGEDFTSMSVYDFALKGKHNQYNTMAACVAGSTMDIRKEKIREAVQDFQGLEHRMEPVATIRGVEFINDSKATNVNSTWYALESMTKPTILILGGVDKGNDYSLIEELVKEKVKAIICLGADNRKIHEAFGNIVNTIVNTDNALDAVQASFHFSTKGDVVLLSPACASFDLFKNYEDRGNQFKKAVKEL
;
A
#
# COMPACT_ATOMS: atom_id res chain seq x y z
N MET A 1 -16.98 11.62 33.65
CA MET A 1 -15.86 10.74 33.23
C MET A 1 -15.87 10.71 31.71
N GLY A 2 -14.71 10.72 31.07
CA GLY A 2 -14.63 10.59 29.60
C GLY A 2 -15.10 9.21 29.16
N LYS A 3 -15.54 9.08 27.90
CA LYS A 3 -15.88 7.79 27.26
C LYS A 3 -14.69 6.84 27.36
N ARG A 4 -14.94 5.57 27.74
CA ARG A 4 -13.90 4.55 27.85
C ARG A 4 -13.65 3.90 26.50
N ILE A 5 -12.42 3.98 26.01
CA ILE A 5 -11.96 3.30 24.79
C ILE A 5 -10.86 2.28 25.10
N VAL A 6 -10.98 1.09 24.54
CA VAL A 6 -9.93 0.08 24.59
C VAL A 6 -9.27 -0.02 23.22
N ILE A 7 -7.95 -0.06 23.22
CA ILE A 7 -7.13 -0.19 22.01
C ILE A 7 -6.59 -1.62 21.96
N LEU A 8 -6.96 -2.38 20.95
CA LEU A 8 -6.41 -3.70 20.68
C LEU A 8 -5.21 -3.61 19.72
N GLY A 9 -4.05 -4.04 20.22
CA GLY A 9 -2.77 -3.97 19.53
C GLY A 9 -2.00 -2.70 19.83
N GLY A 10 -0.79 -2.84 20.33
CA GLY A 10 0.12 -1.76 20.78
C GLY A 10 1.24 -1.44 19.78
N GLY A 11 0.99 -1.64 18.47
CA GLY A 11 1.87 -1.17 17.40
C GLY A 11 1.63 0.31 17.08
N GLU A 12 2.22 0.79 15.97
CA GLU A 12 2.17 2.21 15.57
C GLU A 12 0.73 2.78 15.53
N SER A 13 -0.20 2.08 14.88
CA SER A 13 -1.60 2.52 14.81
C SER A 13 -2.27 2.57 16.19
N GLY A 14 -2.01 1.55 17.04
CA GLY A 14 -2.59 1.46 18.37
C GLY A 14 -2.06 2.52 19.30
N VAL A 15 -0.76 2.74 19.34
CA VAL A 15 -0.13 3.76 20.18
C VAL A 15 -0.54 5.17 19.74
N GLY A 16 -0.55 5.44 18.43
CA GLY A 16 -1.04 6.71 17.89
C GLY A 16 -2.49 7.00 18.25
N ALA A 17 -3.37 5.99 18.11
CA ALA A 17 -4.76 6.07 18.52
C ALA A 17 -4.92 6.33 20.04
N ALA A 18 -4.12 5.63 20.86
CA ALA A 18 -4.15 5.76 22.31
C ALA A 18 -3.75 7.18 22.75
N ILE A 19 -2.69 7.74 22.17
CA ILE A 19 -2.24 9.10 22.46
C ILE A 19 -3.31 10.11 22.07
N LEU A 20 -3.88 10.01 20.86
CA LEU A 20 -4.93 10.91 20.40
C LEU A 20 -6.16 10.81 21.32
N ALA A 21 -6.65 9.62 21.59
CA ALA A 21 -7.82 9.42 22.47
C ALA A 21 -7.58 10.02 23.86
N LYS A 22 -6.39 9.81 24.44
CA LYS A 22 -6.03 10.39 25.75
C LYS A 22 -6.07 11.92 25.73
N GLN A 23 -5.49 12.54 24.70
CA GLN A 23 -5.54 14.01 24.52
C GLN A 23 -6.98 14.54 24.36
N LYS A 24 -7.88 13.73 23.81
CA LYS A 24 -9.31 14.07 23.61
C LYS A 24 -10.17 13.73 24.83
N GLY A 25 -9.56 13.36 25.96
CA GLY A 25 -10.23 13.15 27.22
C GLY A 25 -10.89 11.79 27.41
N TYR A 26 -10.53 10.79 26.59
CA TYR A 26 -10.99 9.41 26.80
C TYR A 26 -10.25 8.76 27.98
N GLU A 27 -10.94 7.83 28.65
CA GLU A 27 -10.28 6.83 29.49
C GLU A 27 -9.73 5.72 28.58
N VAL A 28 -8.40 5.62 28.47
CA VAL A 28 -7.73 4.75 27.49
C VAL A 28 -7.07 3.57 28.18
N PHE A 29 -7.29 2.37 27.61
CA PHE A 29 -6.56 1.16 27.98
C PHE A 29 -6.08 0.46 26.73
N VAL A 30 -4.78 0.13 26.67
CA VAL A 30 -4.17 -0.62 25.55
C VAL A 30 -3.94 -2.06 25.95
N SER A 31 -4.30 -3.01 25.08
CA SER A 31 -4.07 -4.45 25.29
C SER A 31 -3.40 -5.07 24.07
N ASP A 32 -2.27 -5.73 24.28
CA ASP A 32 -1.54 -6.48 23.25
C ASP A 32 -1.22 -7.91 23.71
N GLU A 33 -1.50 -8.91 22.87
CA GLU A 33 -1.17 -10.32 23.14
C GLU A 33 0.35 -10.56 23.15
N SER A 34 1.10 -9.71 22.46
CA SER A 34 2.56 -9.80 22.33
C SER A 34 3.25 -8.76 23.22
N SER A 35 4.56 -8.90 23.39
CA SER A 35 5.37 -7.86 24.04
C SER A 35 5.48 -6.64 23.15
N LEU A 36 5.30 -5.47 23.72
CA LEU A 36 5.45 -4.19 23.03
C LEU A 36 6.94 -3.91 22.71
N LYS A 37 7.18 -3.26 21.59
CA LYS A 37 8.50 -2.67 21.32
C LYS A 37 8.80 -1.57 22.34
N ASP A 38 10.08 -1.43 22.71
CA ASP A 38 10.50 -0.49 23.78
C ASP A 38 10.08 0.95 23.53
N ASN A 39 10.14 1.41 22.27
CA ASN A 39 9.69 2.75 21.90
C ASN A 39 8.18 2.93 22.14
N TYR A 40 7.34 1.97 21.77
CA TYR A 40 5.89 2.04 21.98
C TYR A 40 5.50 1.95 23.46
N ARG A 41 6.21 1.11 24.22
CA ARG A 41 6.06 1.03 25.68
C ARG A 41 6.37 2.38 26.33
N SER A 42 7.48 3.00 25.92
CA SER A 42 7.89 4.31 26.42
C SER A 42 6.89 5.41 26.06
N ASP A 43 6.36 5.40 24.86
CA ASP A 43 5.35 6.37 24.41
C ASP A 43 4.09 6.29 25.27
N LEU A 44 3.57 5.08 25.54
CA LEU A 44 2.40 4.87 26.39
C LEU A 44 2.66 5.32 27.84
N GLN A 45 3.83 4.99 28.39
CA GLN A 45 4.23 5.41 29.74
C GLN A 45 4.32 6.94 29.85
N ASN A 46 4.97 7.59 28.89
CA ASN A 46 5.11 9.04 28.84
C ASN A 46 3.75 9.76 28.71
N ALA A 47 2.81 9.16 28.00
CA ALA A 47 1.45 9.69 27.87
C ALA A 47 0.54 9.37 29.08
N GLY A 48 1.03 8.62 30.07
CA GLY A 48 0.24 8.20 31.23
C GLY A 48 -0.95 7.32 30.84
N ILE A 49 -0.76 6.42 29.86
CA ILE A 49 -1.77 5.50 29.36
C ILE A 49 -1.57 4.13 29.98
N GLU A 50 -2.62 3.58 30.56
CA GLU A 50 -2.58 2.21 31.09
C GLU A 50 -2.52 1.20 29.93
N PHE A 51 -1.68 0.17 30.07
CA PHE A 51 -1.57 -0.90 29.09
C PHE A 51 -1.25 -2.25 29.73
N GLU A 52 -1.50 -3.31 28.98
CA GLU A 52 -1.01 -4.66 29.24
C GLU A 52 -0.37 -5.24 27.99
N GLU A 53 0.59 -6.14 28.17
CA GLU A 53 1.31 -6.84 27.12
C GLU A 53 1.52 -8.31 27.47
N GLY A 54 1.66 -9.17 26.44
CA GLY A 54 1.84 -10.61 26.60
C GLY A 54 0.60 -11.34 27.10
N ARG A 55 -0.54 -10.68 27.17
CA ARG A 55 -1.84 -11.24 27.62
C ARG A 55 -2.99 -10.33 27.21
N GLN A 56 -4.21 -10.84 27.35
CA GLN A 56 -5.44 -10.05 27.22
C GLN A 56 -6.35 -10.28 28.43
N ASN A 57 -6.61 -9.22 29.18
CA ASN A 57 -7.57 -9.26 30.28
C ASN A 57 -8.99 -9.03 29.76
N GLU A 58 -9.71 -10.10 29.53
CA GLU A 58 -11.07 -10.10 28.99
C GLU A 58 -12.01 -9.14 29.72
N THR A 59 -11.99 -9.14 31.06
CA THR A 59 -12.86 -8.28 31.86
C THR A 59 -12.59 -6.81 31.61
N ARG A 60 -11.31 -6.42 31.49
CA ARG A 60 -10.93 -5.03 31.23
C ARG A 60 -11.29 -4.60 29.81
N ILE A 61 -11.09 -5.50 28.83
CA ILE A 61 -11.39 -5.25 27.40
C ILE A 61 -12.90 -5.14 27.21
N LEU A 62 -13.67 -6.10 27.73
CA LEU A 62 -15.12 -6.12 27.57
C LEU A 62 -15.85 -5.05 28.41
N ASN A 63 -15.14 -4.27 29.23
CA ASN A 63 -15.68 -3.09 29.92
C ASN A 63 -15.53 -1.81 29.08
N ALA A 64 -15.23 -1.91 27.81
CA ALA A 64 -15.15 -0.79 26.87
C ALA A 64 -16.53 -0.30 26.44
N GLU A 65 -16.68 1.01 26.22
CA GLU A 65 -17.80 1.59 25.48
C GLU A 65 -17.55 1.53 23.97
N GLU A 66 -16.28 1.53 23.58
CA GLU A 66 -15.82 1.43 22.18
C GLU A 66 -14.44 0.78 22.14
N VAL A 67 -14.17 0.02 21.09
CA VAL A 67 -12.87 -0.62 20.87
C VAL A 67 -12.27 -0.13 19.57
N MET A 68 -11.04 0.38 19.62
CA MET A 68 -10.23 0.55 18.41
C MET A 68 -9.39 -0.70 18.18
N LYS A 69 -9.51 -1.31 16.99
CA LYS A 69 -8.80 -2.52 16.60
C LYS A 69 -7.69 -2.20 15.60
N SER A 70 -6.45 -2.59 15.91
CA SER A 70 -5.34 -2.50 14.96
C SER A 70 -5.58 -3.39 13.72
N PRO A 71 -5.22 -2.94 12.50
CA PRO A 71 -5.54 -3.65 11.25
C PRO A 71 -4.89 -5.04 11.14
N GLY A 72 -3.82 -5.29 11.88
CA GLY A 72 -3.18 -6.61 11.96
C GLY A 72 -4.04 -7.69 12.63
N ILE A 73 -4.99 -7.31 13.49
CA ILE A 73 -5.83 -8.25 14.25
C ILE A 73 -7.00 -8.72 13.37
N PRO A 74 -7.11 -10.03 13.07
CA PRO A 74 -8.15 -10.55 12.18
C PRO A 74 -9.52 -10.64 12.88
N GLU A 75 -10.60 -10.61 12.10
CA GLU A 75 -11.98 -10.81 12.60
C GLU A 75 -12.18 -12.17 13.26
N LYS A 76 -11.42 -13.20 12.85
CA LYS A 76 -11.44 -14.54 13.47
C LYS A 76 -10.78 -14.61 14.84
N ASN A 77 -10.13 -13.53 15.33
CA ASN A 77 -9.56 -13.47 16.69
C ASN A 77 -10.66 -13.64 17.74
N GLU A 78 -10.44 -14.49 18.75
CA GLU A 78 -11.45 -14.83 19.75
C GLU A 78 -11.90 -13.62 20.58
N MET A 79 -11.00 -12.69 20.91
CA MET A 79 -11.36 -11.48 21.62
C MET A 79 -12.25 -10.57 20.75
N VAL A 80 -11.96 -10.44 19.47
CA VAL A 80 -12.78 -9.67 18.52
C VAL A 80 -14.20 -10.25 18.45
N LYS A 81 -14.33 -11.58 18.35
CA LYS A 81 -15.65 -12.25 18.38
C LYS A 81 -16.43 -11.96 19.67
N LYS A 82 -15.77 -11.99 20.83
CA LYS A 82 -16.40 -11.68 22.13
C LYS A 82 -16.86 -10.22 22.21
N ILE A 83 -16.05 -9.28 21.70
CA ILE A 83 -16.41 -7.86 21.65
C ILE A 83 -17.66 -7.66 20.79
N ARG A 84 -17.66 -8.25 19.57
CA ARG A 84 -18.82 -8.18 18.67
C ARG A 84 -20.06 -8.85 19.28
N ALA A 85 -19.92 -10.02 19.90
CA ALA A 85 -21.02 -10.73 20.56
C ALA A 85 -21.63 -9.91 21.71
N LYS A 86 -20.84 -9.07 22.38
CA LYS A 86 -21.30 -8.16 23.44
C LYS A 86 -21.93 -6.86 22.90
N GLY A 87 -21.90 -6.65 21.58
CA GLY A 87 -22.42 -5.44 20.93
C GLY A 87 -21.57 -4.19 21.15
N ILE A 88 -20.29 -4.36 21.55
CA ILE A 88 -19.37 -3.23 21.69
C ILE A 88 -18.90 -2.83 20.27
N GLU A 89 -18.98 -1.53 19.99
CA GLU A 89 -18.58 -1.00 18.69
C GLU A 89 -17.07 -1.13 18.48
N ILE A 90 -16.69 -1.65 17.31
CA ILE A 90 -15.28 -1.72 16.87
C ILE A 90 -15.07 -0.69 15.76
N ILE A 91 -14.01 0.09 15.90
CA ILE A 91 -13.57 1.08 14.92
C ILE A 91 -12.09 0.85 14.53
N SER A 92 -11.72 1.35 13.38
CA SER A 92 -10.32 1.43 12.95
C SER A 92 -9.64 2.70 13.47
N GLU A 93 -8.32 2.72 13.41
CA GLU A 93 -7.52 3.90 13.77
C GLU A 93 -7.84 5.10 12.88
N ILE A 94 -8.08 4.89 11.57
CA ILE A 94 -8.44 5.96 10.65
C ILE A 94 -9.83 6.56 10.94
N GLU A 95 -10.76 5.76 11.44
CA GLU A 95 -12.07 6.25 11.92
C GLU A 95 -11.89 7.17 13.13
N LEU A 96 -11.09 6.73 14.12
CA LEU A 96 -10.81 7.55 15.29
C LEU A 96 -10.12 8.87 14.90
N ALA A 97 -9.11 8.80 14.05
CA ALA A 97 -8.39 9.96 13.54
C ALA A 97 -9.33 10.93 12.80
N TYR A 98 -10.19 10.40 11.94
CA TYR A 98 -11.15 11.19 11.17
C TYR A 98 -12.05 12.04 12.06
N ARG A 99 -12.53 11.50 13.18
CA ARG A 99 -13.39 12.23 14.13
C ARG A 99 -12.70 13.49 14.71
N PHE A 100 -11.37 13.55 14.68
CA PHE A 100 -10.57 14.63 15.27
C PHE A 100 -9.72 15.41 14.27
N LYS A 101 -9.91 15.20 12.95
CA LYS A 101 -9.17 15.91 11.92
C LYS A 101 -9.51 17.41 11.80
N GLY A 102 -10.61 17.87 12.42
CA GLY A 102 -11.14 19.23 12.23
C GLY A 102 -11.53 19.47 10.75
N ASP A 103 -11.19 20.65 10.23
CA ASP A 103 -11.49 21.06 8.85
C ASP A 103 -10.48 20.55 7.81
N SER A 104 -9.52 19.72 8.22
CA SER A 104 -8.49 19.21 7.32
C SER A 104 -9.09 18.36 6.19
N LYS A 105 -8.52 18.49 4.98
CA LYS A 105 -8.88 17.68 3.82
C LYS A 105 -8.13 16.34 3.82
N ILE A 106 -8.74 15.34 3.21
CA ILE A 106 -8.15 14.00 3.09
C ILE A 106 -8.21 13.55 1.63
N VAL A 107 -7.06 13.17 1.07
CA VAL A 107 -6.95 12.35 -0.14
C VAL A 107 -6.61 10.94 0.31
N ALA A 108 -7.53 10.00 0.15
CA ALA A 108 -7.36 8.61 0.58
C ALA A 108 -7.19 7.68 -0.63
N ILE A 109 -6.19 6.80 -0.56
CA ILE A 109 -5.83 5.90 -1.65
C ILE A 109 -5.92 4.45 -1.17
N THR A 110 -6.71 3.62 -1.86
CA THR A 110 -6.79 2.18 -1.67
C THR A 110 -6.69 1.43 -3.00
N GLY A 111 -6.65 0.11 -2.92
CA GLY A 111 -6.57 -0.82 -4.06
C GLY A 111 -5.76 -2.05 -3.72
N SER A 112 -5.64 -3.00 -4.62
CA SER A 112 -4.74 -4.15 -4.44
C SER A 112 -3.30 -3.74 -4.70
N ASN A 113 -3.02 -3.16 -5.85
CA ASN A 113 -1.70 -2.72 -6.28
C ASN A 113 -1.67 -1.21 -6.55
N GLY A 114 -0.47 -0.59 -6.52
CA GLY A 114 -0.28 0.83 -6.86
C GLY A 114 -0.57 1.82 -5.74
N LYS A 115 -1.18 1.44 -4.63
CA LYS A 115 -1.49 2.33 -3.48
C LYS A 115 -0.31 3.21 -3.08
N THR A 116 0.78 2.59 -2.69
CA THR A 116 1.96 3.29 -2.14
C THR A 116 2.56 4.26 -3.15
N THR A 117 2.67 3.84 -4.42
CA THR A 117 3.21 4.69 -5.49
C THR A 117 2.31 5.90 -5.73
N THR A 118 0.98 5.67 -5.84
CA THR A 118 0.01 6.76 -6.04
C THR A 118 0.01 7.73 -4.86
N THR A 119 0.05 7.20 -3.63
CA THR A 119 0.06 8.01 -2.41
C THR A 119 1.31 8.87 -2.31
N ALA A 120 2.49 8.28 -2.58
CA ALA A 120 3.75 9.02 -2.55
C ALA A 120 3.85 10.07 -3.66
N LEU A 121 3.41 9.74 -4.88
CA LEU A 121 3.36 10.70 -5.97
C LEU A 121 2.39 11.85 -5.65
N MET A 122 1.20 11.55 -5.11
CA MET A 122 0.24 12.58 -4.69
C MET A 122 0.82 13.47 -3.59
N TYR A 123 1.49 12.89 -2.60
CA TYR A 123 2.20 13.65 -1.58
C TYR A 123 3.28 14.55 -2.19
N HIS A 124 4.07 14.03 -3.13
CA HIS A 124 5.08 14.80 -3.84
C HIS A 124 4.48 15.97 -4.64
N ILE A 125 3.37 15.75 -5.36
CA ILE A 125 2.62 16.80 -6.07
C ILE A 125 2.20 17.92 -5.09
N CYS A 126 1.61 17.56 -3.94
CA CYS A 126 1.20 18.51 -2.92
C CYS A 126 2.38 19.32 -2.37
N ARG A 127 3.48 18.65 -2.06
CA ARG A 127 4.71 19.30 -1.57
C ARG A 127 5.32 20.26 -2.59
N LYS A 128 5.36 19.87 -3.87
CA LYS A 128 5.82 20.72 -4.98
C LYS A 128 4.91 21.94 -5.19
N ALA A 129 3.62 21.79 -4.92
CA ALA A 129 2.67 22.89 -4.96
C ALA A 129 2.78 23.83 -3.73
N GLY A 130 3.63 23.50 -2.75
CA GLY A 130 3.82 24.28 -1.53
C GLY A 130 2.74 24.05 -0.46
N LEU A 131 1.93 22.99 -0.59
CA LEU A 131 0.90 22.68 0.39
C LEU A 131 1.50 22.09 1.66
N ASP A 132 1.00 22.50 2.83
CA ASP A 132 1.33 21.91 4.12
C ASP A 132 0.50 20.62 4.30
N CYS A 133 1.13 19.49 4.06
CA CYS A 133 0.48 18.18 4.08
C CYS A 133 1.32 17.12 4.80
N ALA A 134 0.66 16.05 5.25
CA ALA A 134 1.30 14.88 5.83
C ALA A 134 0.92 13.60 5.09
N LEU A 135 1.87 12.67 5.05
CA LEU A 135 1.71 11.30 4.57
C LEU A 135 1.36 10.41 5.76
N VAL A 136 0.21 9.71 5.70
CA VAL A 136 -0.32 8.96 6.83
C VAL A 136 -0.97 7.62 6.44
N GLY A 137 -1.25 6.79 7.41
CA GLY A 137 -2.02 5.55 7.26
C GLY A 137 -1.16 4.30 7.18
N ASN A 138 -1.33 3.48 6.15
CA ASN A 138 -0.59 2.23 5.97
C ASN A 138 0.91 2.43 5.63
N ILE A 139 1.28 3.64 5.27
CA ILE A 139 2.66 4.14 5.12
C ILE A 139 2.79 5.49 5.82
N GLY A 140 4.01 5.86 6.18
CA GLY A 140 4.26 7.07 6.96
C GLY A 140 3.92 6.88 8.44
N TYR A 141 3.41 7.91 9.06
CA TYR A 141 2.97 7.86 10.45
C TYR A 141 1.52 7.37 10.58
N SER A 142 1.16 6.85 11.76
CA SER A 142 -0.24 6.65 12.13
C SER A 142 -1.02 7.97 11.95
N PHE A 143 -2.20 7.91 11.35
CA PHE A 143 -3.02 9.10 11.12
C PHE A 143 -3.42 9.76 12.45
N ALA A 144 -3.78 8.95 13.44
CA ALA A 144 -4.10 9.44 14.78
C ALA A 144 -2.89 10.09 15.46
N ARG A 145 -1.69 9.50 15.36
CA ARG A 145 -0.46 10.11 15.91
C ARG A 145 -0.16 11.45 15.23
N GLN A 146 -0.30 11.51 13.91
CA GLN A 146 -0.07 12.75 13.16
C GLN A 146 -1.00 13.89 13.61
N ILE A 147 -2.28 13.57 13.87
CA ILE A 147 -3.24 14.55 14.40
C ILE A 147 -2.88 14.96 15.84
N ALA A 148 -2.45 14.01 16.65
CA ALA A 148 -2.10 14.29 18.06
C ALA A 148 -0.86 15.17 18.21
N GLU A 149 0.16 14.93 17.41
CA GLU A 149 1.48 15.55 17.56
C GLU A 149 1.71 16.76 16.64
N ASN A 150 1.21 16.71 15.41
CA ASN A 150 1.45 17.75 14.40
C ASN A 150 0.32 17.78 13.36
N PRO A 151 -0.86 18.31 13.71
CA PRO A 151 -2.00 18.37 12.80
C PRO A 151 -1.69 19.19 11.55
N LYS A 152 -2.22 18.75 10.40
CA LYS A 152 -2.02 19.37 9.08
C LYS A 152 -3.34 19.72 8.41
N PRO A 153 -3.38 20.75 7.55
CA PRO A 153 -4.59 21.08 6.79
C PRO A 153 -4.93 20.06 5.70
N LEU A 154 -3.98 19.19 5.33
CA LEU A 154 -4.16 18.18 4.29
C LEU A 154 -3.44 16.88 4.67
N TYR A 155 -4.15 15.77 4.53
CA TYR A 155 -3.60 14.43 4.70
C TYR A 155 -3.67 13.63 3.41
N ILE A 156 -2.56 13.00 3.03
CA ILE A 156 -2.48 12.04 1.94
C ILE A 156 -2.36 10.67 2.60
N ALA A 157 -3.43 9.88 2.52
CA ALA A 157 -3.58 8.67 3.32
C ALA A 157 -3.57 7.41 2.46
N GLU A 158 -2.61 6.51 2.68
CA GLU A 158 -2.70 5.15 2.16
C GLU A 158 -3.58 4.31 3.08
N ILE A 159 -4.64 3.72 2.53
CA ILE A 159 -5.61 2.95 3.32
C ILE A 159 -5.67 1.50 2.83
N SER A 160 -5.42 0.54 3.73
CA SER A 160 -5.62 -0.88 3.47
C SER A 160 -7.09 -1.28 3.57
N SER A 161 -7.46 -2.42 3.00
CA SER A 161 -8.81 -2.98 3.16
C SER A 161 -9.15 -3.22 4.64
N PHE A 162 -8.21 -3.71 5.43
CA PHE A 162 -8.40 -3.98 6.87
C PHE A 162 -8.71 -2.72 7.69
N GLN A 163 -8.19 -1.56 7.28
CA GLN A 163 -8.53 -0.28 7.90
C GLN A 163 -9.94 0.18 7.51
N LEU A 164 -10.38 -0.13 6.27
CA LEU A 164 -11.72 0.20 5.80
C LEU A 164 -12.81 -0.69 6.41
N ASP A 165 -12.50 -1.89 6.89
CA ASP A 165 -13.49 -2.81 7.45
C ASP A 165 -14.21 -2.26 8.67
N ASP A 166 -13.54 -1.42 9.47
CA ASP A 166 -14.07 -0.87 10.71
C ASP A 166 -14.22 0.66 10.67
N ILE A 167 -14.46 1.26 9.50
CA ILE A 167 -14.89 2.66 9.39
C ILE A 167 -16.40 2.80 9.67
N LYS A 168 -16.83 3.99 10.07
CA LYS A 168 -18.23 4.35 10.31
C LYS A 168 -18.59 5.65 9.61
N THR A 169 -17.85 6.69 9.93
CA THR A 169 -18.08 8.05 9.43
C THR A 169 -16.92 8.56 8.56
N PHE A 170 -15.83 7.80 8.50
CA PHE A 170 -14.66 8.16 7.69
C PHE A 170 -15.08 8.52 6.27
N LYS A 171 -14.74 9.75 5.87
CA LYS A 171 -15.09 10.33 4.58
C LYS A 171 -13.90 11.12 4.03
N PRO A 172 -13.20 10.63 3.00
CA PRO A 172 -12.21 11.43 2.30
C PRO A 172 -12.88 12.42 1.35
N ASP A 173 -12.26 13.59 1.17
CA ASP A 173 -12.67 14.57 0.15
C ASP A 173 -12.36 14.04 -1.27
N ILE A 174 -11.27 13.30 -1.40
CA ILE A 174 -10.89 12.60 -2.62
C ILE A 174 -10.54 11.16 -2.27
N ALA A 175 -11.27 10.21 -2.85
CA ALA A 175 -10.98 8.77 -2.75
C ALA A 175 -10.41 8.26 -4.07
N ILE A 176 -9.35 7.46 -4.00
CA ILE A 176 -8.72 6.80 -5.15
C ILE A 176 -8.78 5.28 -4.95
N LEU A 177 -9.41 4.58 -5.87
CA LEU A 177 -9.37 3.12 -5.98
C LEU A 177 -8.53 2.73 -7.19
N THR A 178 -7.32 2.23 -6.96
CA THR A 178 -6.37 1.96 -8.04
C THR A 178 -6.76 0.76 -8.90
N ASN A 179 -7.06 -0.37 -8.29
CA ASN A 179 -7.50 -1.63 -8.91
C ASN A 179 -7.92 -2.63 -7.83
N ILE A 180 -8.59 -3.71 -8.25
CA ILE A 180 -8.96 -4.82 -7.37
C ILE A 180 -8.54 -6.14 -8.02
N THR A 181 -7.59 -6.83 -7.42
CA THR A 181 -7.18 -8.20 -7.75
C THR A 181 -7.16 -9.04 -6.48
N GLU A 182 -7.27 -10.36 -6.60
CA GLU A 182 -7.24 -11.25 -5.45
C GLU A 182 -5.98 -11.06 -4.61
N ASP A 183 -6.16 -10.79 -3.33
CA ASP A 183 -5.12 -10.65 -2.33
C ASP A 183 -5.73 -10.82 -0.93
N HIS A 184 -4.95 -11.31 0.03
CA HIS A 184 -5.36 -11.45 1.43
C HIS A 184 -6.68 -12.24 1.65
N LEU A 185 -7.02 -13.19 0.79
CA LEU A 185 -8.29 -13.94 0.86
C LEU A 185 -8.45 -14.71 2.18
N ASP A 186 -7.34 -15.12 2.81
CA ASP A 186 -7.30 -15.73 4.14
C ASP A 186 -7.89 -14.86 5.26
N ARG A 187 -7.98 -13.55 5.03
CA ARG A 187 -8.58 -12.56 5.94
C ARG A 187 -10.06 -12.30 5.65
N TYR A 188 -10.56 -12.74 4.50
CA TYR A 188 -11.92 -12.52 4.00
C TYR A 188 -12.68 -13.83 3.76
N ASP A 189 -12.39 -14.88 4.56
CA ASP A 189 -13.02 -16.20 4.51
C ASP A 189 -12.93 -16.85 3.11
N TYR A 190 -11.84 -16.57 2.39
CA TYR A 190 -11.61 -16.97 0.99
C TYR A 190 -12.73 -16.53 0.05
N ASN A 191 -13.47 -15.47 0.42
CA ASN A 191 -14.52 -14.87 -0.41
C ASN A 191 -14.06 -13.53 -0.98
N PHE A 192 -13.76 -13.51 -2.27
CA PHE A 192 -13.27 -12.34 -2.96
C PHE A 192 -14.27 -11.14 -2.93
N GLU A 193 -15.59 -11.41 -2.89
CA GLU A 193 -16.59 -10.32 -2.79
C GLU A 193 -16.49 -9.55 -1.47
N ASN A 194 -16.08 -10.21 -0.36
CA ASN A 194 -15.84 -9.52 0.90
C ASN A 194 -14.68 -8.53 0.79
N TYR A 195 -13.60 -8.92 0.11
CA TYR A 195 -12.46 -8.03 -0.15
C TYR A 195 -12.83 -6.86 -1.07
N ILE A 196 -13.59 -7.11 -2.14
CA ILE A 196 -14.11 -6.07 -3.03
C ILE A 196 -14.97 -5.07 -2.24
N ARG A 197 -15.91 -5.57 -1.44
CA ARG A 197 -16.77 -4.74 -0.60
C ARG A 197 -15.95 -3.86 0.35
N SER A 198 -14.95 -4.43 1.00
CA SER A 198 -14.06 -3.68 1.88
C SER A 198 -13.41 -2.49 1.17
N LYS A 199 -12.90 -2.67 -0.05
CA LYS A 199 -12.25 -1.59 -0.78
C LYS A 199 -13.19 -0.49 -1.23
N PHE A 200 -14.42 -0.82 -1.66
CA PHE A 200 -15.41 0.17 -2.04
C PHE A 200 -15.89 1.03 -0.86
N ARG A 201 -15.70 0.58 0.38
CA ARG A 201 -16.02 1.38 1.57
C ARG A 201 -15.27 2.71 1.64
N ILE A 202 -14.17 2.87 0.92
CA ILE A 202 -13.44 4.16 0.86
C ILE A 202 -14.33 5.32 0.38
N ALA A 203 -15.36 5.02 -0.43
CA ALA A 203 -16.30 6.00 -0.98
C ALA A 203 -17.68 5.96 -0.31
N GLU A 204 -17.94 5.06 0.67
CA GLU A 204 -19.30 4.81 1.20
C GLU A 204 -19.94 6.03 1.87
N ASN A 205 -19.15 6.93 2.45
CA ASN A 205 -19.63 8.12 3.14
C ASN A 205 -19.46 9.42 2.31
N GLN A 206 -18.90 9.32 1.10
CA GLN A 206 -18.70 10.50 0.23
C GLN A 206 -20.02 11.13 -0.17
N GLN A 207 -19.98 12.45 -0.37
CA GLN A 207 -21.11 13.31 -0.74
C GLN A 207 -20.90 13.92 -2.14
N PRO A 208 -21.91 14.53 -2.76
CA PRO A 208 -21.81 15.08 -4.14
C PRO A 208 -20.67 16.09 -4.37
N GLY A 209 -20.14 16.73 -3.33
CA GLY A 209 -18.99 17.63 -3.42
C GLY A 209 -17.62 16.95 -3.36
N ASP A 210 -17.60 15.65 -3.01
CA ASP A 210 -16.38 14.85 -2.95
C ASP A 210 -16.07 14.20 -4.31
N HIS A 211 -14.87 13.60 -4.46
CA HIS A 211 -14.44 12.98 -5.72
C HIS A 211 -14.04 11.52 -5.52
N PHE A 212 -14.47 10.65 -6.44
CA PHE A 212 -14.07 9.25 -6.50
C PHE A 212 -13.34 8.96 -7.81
N ILE A 213 -12.05 8.68 -7.71
CA ILE A 213 -11.17 8.36 -8.84
C ILE A 213 -10.97 6.86 -8.89
N TYR A 214 -11.18 6.23 -10.07
CA TYR A 214 -11.06 4.79 -10.23
C TYR A 214 -10.58 4.40 -11.62
N CYS A 215 -9.98 3.21 -11.74
CA CYS A 215 -9.52 2.66 -13.01
C CYS A 215 -10.71 2.06 -13.79
N ALA A 216 -11.07 2.69 -14.91
CA ALA A 216 -12.13 2.19 -15.80
C ALA A 216 -11.68 0.98 -16.64
N ASP A 217 -10.40 0.67 -16.68
CA ASP A 217 -9.85 -0.50 -17.37
C ASP A 217 -9.73 -1.72 -16.45
N ASP A 218 -10.01 -1.56 -15.14
CA ASP A 218 -10.04 -2.64 -14.16
C ASP A 218 -11.41 -3.33 -14.19
N GLU A 219 -11.45 -4.56 -14.71
CA GLU A 219 -12.69 -5.30 -14.94
C GLU A 219 -13.48 -5.52 -13.65
N ILE A 220 -12.81 -5.79 -12.54
CA ILE A 220 -13.47 -6.01 -11.26
C ILE A 220 -14.09 -4.71 -10.75
N THR A 221 -13.38 -3.61 -10.79
CA THR A 221 -13.93 -2.30 -10.41
C THR A 221 -15.17 -1.98 -11.25
N MET A 222 -15.11 -2.15 -12.58
CA MET A 222 -16.23 -1.85 -13.47
C MET A 222 -17.42 -2.79 -13.29
N LYS A 223 -17.17 -4.07 -12.98
CA LYS A 223 -18.24 -5.05 -12.69
C LYS A 223 -19.02 -4.70 -11.42
N TYR A 224 -18.35 -4.12 -10.43
CA TYR A 224 -18.94 -3.91 -9.11
C TYR A 224 -19.32 -2.46 -8.81
N ILE A 225 -18.76 -1.45 -9.49
CA ILE A 225 -18.98 -0.03 -9.18
C ILE A 225 -20.46 0.36 -9.09
N ASN A 226 -21.30 -0.17 -9.99
CA ASN A 226 -22.73 0.12 -10.01
C ASN A 226 -23.53 -0.57 -8.89
N ARG A 227 -22.90 -1.48 -8.12
CA ARG A 227 -23.54 -2.13 -6.97
C ARG A 227 -23.46 -1.28 -5.70
N TYR A 228 -22.56 -0.29 -5.70
CA TYR A 228 -22.33 0.62 -4.58
C TYR A 228 -22.92 1.98 -4.92
N ASN A 229 -23.65 2.54 -3.96
CA ASN A 229 -24.27 3.85 -4.12
C ASN A 229 -23.24 4.97 -3.90
N ILE A 230 -22.42 5.26 -4.92
CA ILE A 230 -21.38 6.27 -4.89
C ILE A 230 -21.99 7.62 -5.26
N HIS A 231 -22.08 8.52 -4.28
CA HIS A 231 -22.70 9.84 -4.42
C HIS A 231 -21.75 10.92 -4.92
N SER A 232 -20.43 10.71 -4.79
CA SER A 232 -19.41 11.66 -5.20
C SER A 232 -19.24 11.79 -6.70
N ASN A 233 -18.58 12.83 -7.15
CA ASN A 233 -18.21 13.02 -8.56
C ASN A 233 -17.23 11.91 -8.98
N GLN A 234 -17.65 11.10 -9.94
CA GLN A 234 -16.87 9.97 -10.43
C GLN A 234 -15.92 10.42 -11.54
N LEU A 235 -14.63 10.14 -11.35
CA LEU A 235 -13.54 10.53 -12.24
C LEU A 235 -12.78 9.28 -12.70
N PRO A 236 -13.22 8.63 -13.78
CA PRO A 236 -12.54 7.44 -14.31
C PRO A 236 -11.17 7.78 -14.89
N ILE A 237 -10.25 6.81 -14.85
CA ILE A 237 -8.99 6.83 -15.59
C ILE A 237 -8.90 5.65 -16.53
N SER A 238 -8.37 5.84 -17.75
CA SER A 238 -8.28 4.79 -18.76
C SER A 238 -7.08 4.96 -19.69
N MET A 239 -6.45 3.85 -20.08
CA MET A 239 -5.49 3.78 -21.18
C MET A 239 -6.12 3.22 -22.46
N LYS A 240 -7.35 2.71 -22.38
CA LYS A 240 -8.05 2.04 -23.50
C LYS A 240 -9.11 2.91 -24.14
N THR A 241 -9.67 3.87 -23.41
CA THR A 241 -10.83 4.63 -23.83
C THR A 241 -10.62 6.12 -23.59
N GLU A 242 -10.97 6.96 -24.58
CA GLU A 242 -11.02 8.41 -24.42
C GLU A 242 -12.22 8.80 -23.54
N LEU A 243 -11.96 9.61 -22.54
CA LEU A 243 -12.94 9.98 -21.52
C LEU A 243 -13.29 11.46 -21.60
N SER A 244 -14.55 11.79 -21.37
CA SER A 244 -15.03 13.18 -21.29
C SER A 244 -14.67 13.85 -19.96
N ASN A 245 -14.43 13.06 -18.90
CA ASN A 245 -14.06 13.52 -17.56
C ASN A 245 -13.09 12.51 -16.94
N GLY A 246 -12.16 12.95 -16.07
CA GLY A 246 -11.11 12.10 -15.48
C GLY A 246 -9.79 12.17 -16.25
N ALA A 247 -9.11 11.05 -16.53
CA ALA A 247 -7.90 11.05 -17.35
C ALA A 247 -7.82 9.86 -18.30
N PHE A 248 -7.18 10.07 -19.45
CA PHE A 248 -6.93 9.01 -20.42
C PHE A 248 -5.60 9.22 -21.15
N ILE A 249 -5.08 8.15 -21.76
CA ILE A 249 -3.88 8.20 -22.60
C ILE A 249 -4.28 7.93 -24.05
N LYS A 250 -3.79 8.77 -24.96
CA LYS A 250 -3.97 8.64 -26.40
C LYS A 250 -2.71 9.13 -27.13
N ASP A 251 -2.25 8.36 -28.10
CA ASP A 251 -1.11 8.68 -28.97
C ASP A 251 0.17 9.09 -28.20
N GLY A 252 0.39 8.52 -27.01
CA GLY A 252 1.56 8.77 -26.18
C GLY A 252 1.41 10.00 -25.26
N ASP A 253 0.27 10.67 -25.27
CA ASP A 253 -0.04 11.77 -24.37
C ASP A 253 -1.12 11.40 -23.35
N MET A 254 -0.91 11.82 -22.11
CA MET A 254 -1.93 11.78 -21.06
C MET A 254 -2.75 13.07 -21.10
N TYR A 255 -4.05 12.92 -21.05
CA TYR A 255 -5.04 13.99 -20.96
C TYR A 255 -5.76 13.93 -19.62
N VAL A 256 -5.86 15.06 -18.92
CA VAL A 256 -6.63 15.21 -17.68
C VAL A 256 -7.74 16.23 -17.94
N ARG A 257 -8.98 15.84 -17.62
CA ARG A 257 -10.20 16.68 -17.74
C ARG A 257 -10.94 16.66 -16.41
N THR A 258 -11.04 17.81 -15.76
CA THR A 258 -11.78 17.95 -14.49
C THR A 258 -12.64 19.22 -14.59
N GLY A 259 -13.94 19.03 -14.85
CA GLY A 259 -14.84 20.16 -15.18
C GLY A 259 -14.43 20.83 -16.50
N GLU A 260 -14.18 22.16 -16.45
CA GLU A 260 -13.72 22.94 -17.62
C GLU A 260 -12.19 22.88 -17.80
N ASP A 261 -11.45 22.39 -16.80
CA ASP A 261 -10.00 22.31 -16.86
C ASP A 261 -9.52 21.18 -17.76
N PHE A 262 -8.55 21.51 -18.60
CA PHE A 262 -7.91 20.57 -19.51
C PHE A 262 -6.39 20.71 -19.46
N THR A 263 -5.72 19.59 -19.28
CA THR A 263 -4.26 19.51 -19.29
C THR A 263 -3.80 18.29 -20.08
N SER A 264 -2.71 18.42 -20.82
CA SER A 264 -2.04 17.29 -21.47
C SER A 264 -0.55 17.29 -21.16
N MET A 265 0.05 16.09 -21.10
CA MET A 265 1.49 15.90 -21.01
C MET A 265 1.91 14.57 -21.62
N SER A 266 3.13 14.53 -22.18
CA SER A 266 3.66 13.31 -22.77
C SER A 266 3.95 12.25 -21.69
N VAL A 267 3.54 10.99 -21.92
CA VAL A 267 3.88 9.88 -21.04
C VAL A 267 5.39 9.59 -20.99
N TYR A 268 6.12 10.04 -22.00
CA TYR A 268 7.60 9.91 -22.04
C TYR A 268 8.30 10.82 -21.04
N ASP A 269 7.62 11.88 -20.59
CA ASP A 269 8.11 12.80 -19.56
C ASP A 269 7.93 12.25 -18.13
N PHE A 270 7.14 11.18 -17.93
CA PHE A 270 6.93 10.62 -16.61
C PHE A 270 8.23 10.04 -16.05
N ALA A 271 8.56 10.39 -14.82
CA ALA A 271 9.67 9.77 -14.10
C ALA A 271 9.42 8.27 -13.85
N LEU A 272 8.19 7.90 -13.49
CA LEU A 272 7.78 6.52 -13.31
C LEU A 272 7.42 5.87 -14.64
N LYS A 273 8.17 4.83 -15.01
CA LYS A 273 7.95 4.07 -16.26
C LYS A 273 7.04 2.85 -16.03
N GLY A 274 6.53 2.28 -17.13
CA GLY A 274 5.65 1.11 -17.14
C GLY A 274 4.16 1.44 -17.07
N LYS A 275 3.33 0.58 -17.69
CA LYS A 275 1.88 0.80 -17.84
C LYS A 275 1.15 1.00 -16.51
N HIS A 276 1.47 0.18 -15.50
CA HIS A 276 0.85 0.32 -14.18
C HIS A 276 1.14 1.69 -13.54
N ASN A 277 2.34 2.24 -13.77
CA ASN A 277 2.70 3.56 -13.27
C ASN A 277 2.02 4.69 -14.04
N GLN A 278 1.62 4.46 -15.28
CA GLN A 278 0.79 5.42 -16.02
C GLN A 278 -0.59 5.55 -15.37
N TYR A 279 -1.23 4.44 -14.92
CA TYR A 279 -2.46 4.51 -14.13
C TYR A 279 -2.26 5.24 -12.80
N ASN A 280 -1.19 4.91 -12.05
CA ASN A 280 -0.87 5.59 -10.80
C ASN A 280 -0.68 7.10 -11.00
N THR A 281 0.00 7.47 -12.09
CA THR A 281 0.26 8.89 -12.46
C THR A 281 -1.04 9.59 -12.85
N MET A 282 -1.88 8.97 -13.70
CA MET A 282 -3.20 9.53 -14.04
C MET A 282 -4.03 9.81 -12.80
N ALA A 283 -4.14 8.83 -11.87
CA ALA A 283 -4.92 8.99 -10.65
C ALA A 283 -4.42 10.17 -9.78
N ALA A 284 -3.10 10.28 -9.60
CA ALA A 284 -2.50 11.36 -8.83
C ALA A 284 -2.69 12.73 -9.51
N CYS A 285 -2.58 12.80 -10.86
CA CYS A 285 -2.79 14.02 -11.63
C CYS A 285 -4.26 14.49 -11.56
N VAL A 286 -5.22 13.55 -11.70
CA VAL A 286 -6.65 13.88 -11.53
C VAL A 286 -6.91 14.43 -10.13
N ALA A 287 -6.40 13.77 -9.07
CA ALA A 287 -6.54 14.26 -7.71
C ALA A 287 -5.89 15.64 -7.51
N GLY A 288 -4.71 15.87 -8.08
CA GLY A 288 -4.06 17.18 -8.03
C GLY A 288 -4.87 18.27 -8.75
N SER A 289 -5.47 17.95 -9.89
CA SER A 289 -6.33 18.88 -10.65
C SER A 289 -7.61 19.23 -9.88
N THR A 290 -8.27 18.25 -9.22
CA THR A 290 -9.46 18.52 -8.39
C THR A 290 -9.17 19.32 -7.13
N MET A 291 -7.90 19.50 -6.77
CA MET A 291 -7.44 20.37 -5.67
C MET A 291 -6.98 21.75 -6.14
N ASP A 292 -7.25 22.12 -7.39
CA ASP A 292 -6.82 23.38 -8.02
C ASP A 292 -5.29 23.59 -8.01
N ILE A 293 -4.51 22.49 -7.98
CA ILE A 293 -3.06 22.57 -8.12
C ILE A 293 -2.71 22.92 -9.56
N ARG A 294 -1.93 24.01 -9.72
CA ARG A 294 -1.52 24.48 -11.03
C ARG A 294 -0.85 23.38 -11.86
N LYS A 295 -1.27 23.24 -13.11
CA LYS A 295 -0.80 22.21 -14.06
C LYS A 295 0.72 22.14 -14.21
N GLU A 296 1.40 23.29 -14.11
CA GLU A 296 2.87 23.35 -14.18
C GLU A 296 3.49 22.62 -12.99
N LYS A 297 2.90 22.75 -11.78
CA LYS A 297 3.38 22.08 -10.56
C LYS A 297 3.12 20.58 -10.61
N ILE A 298 1.98 20.16 -11.14
CA ILE A 298 1.69 18.73 -11.36
C ILE A 298 2.71 18.16 -12.36
N ARG A 299 2.96 18.84 -13.47
CA ARG A 299 3.93 18.41 -14.50
C ARG A 299 5.35 18.29 -13.91
N GLU A 300 5.85 19.33 -13.22
CA GLU A 300 7.15 19.31 -12.56
C GLU A 300 7.28 18.11 -11.61
N ALA A 301 6.25 17.86 -10.79
CA ALA A 301 6.27 16.76 -9.83
C ALA A 301 6.27 15.37 -10.49
N VAL A 302 5.52 15.20 -11.58
CA VAL A 302 5.47 13.93 -12.32
C VAL A 302 6.81 13.65 -13.03
N GLN A 303 7.51 14.69 -13.48
CA GLN A 303 8.80 14.57 -14.17
C GLN A 303 9.97 14.29 -13.23
N ASP A 304 9.95 14.80 -12.00
CA ASP A 304 11.08 14.70 -11.07
C ASP A 304 10.85 13.75 -9.88
N PHE A 305 9.74 13.00 -9.88
CA PHE A 305 9.46 12.03 -8.83
C PHE A 305 10.47 10.88 -8.84
N GLN A 306 11.24 10.74 -7.77
CA GLN A 306 12.32 9.75 -7.71
C GLN A 306 11.86 8.33 -7.31
N GLY A 307 10.56 8.09 -7.20
CA GLY A 307 10.04 6.79 -6.77
C GLY A 307 10.15 6.56 -5.26
N LEU A 308 9.94 5.32 -4.86
CA LEU A 308 10.02 4.89 -3.47
C LEU A 308 11.10 3.83 -3.31
N GLU A 309 11.81 3.86 -2.18
CA GLU A 309 12.71 2.76 -1.81
C GLU A 309 11.98 1.41 -1.86
N HIS A 310 12.68 0.40 -2.30
CA HIS A 310 12.20 -0.98 -2.43
C HIS A 310 11.04 -1.20 -3.42
N ARG A 311 10.76 -0.23 -4.31
CA ARG A 311 9.75 -0.37 -5.37
C ARG A 311 10.32 0.05 -6.72
N MET A 312 10.69 -0.95 -7.54
CA MET A 312 11.38 -0.75 -8.81
C MET A 312 12.55 0.25 -8.69
N GLU A 313 13.21 0.27 -7.52
CA GLU A 313 14.28 1.19 -7.16
C GLU A 313 15.56 0.82 -7.92
N PRO A 314 16.09 1.67 -8.82
CA PRO A 314 17.41 1.45 -9.40
C PRO A 314 18.49 1.54 -8.30
N VAL A 315 19.31 0.50 -8.13
CA VAL A 315 20.35 0.45 -7.09
C VAL A 315 21.70 0.85 -7.64
N ALA A 316 22.14 0.16 -8.71
CA ALA A 316 23.42 0.41 -9.36
C ALA A 316 23.46 -0.24 -10.75
N THR A 317 24.44 0.19 -11.56
CA THR A 317 24.86 -0.52 -12.77
C THR A 317 26.32 -0.97 -12.60
N ILE A 318 26.56 -2.28 -12.52
CA ILE A 318 27.89 -2.85 -12.28
C ILE A 318 28.30 -3.65 -13.50
N ARG A 319 29.42 -3.31 -14.13
CA ARG A 319 29.91 -3.92 -15.37
C ARG A 319 28.87 -4.04 -16.49
N GLY A 320 27.91 -3.08 -16.51
CA GLY A 320 26.83 -3.04 -17.50
C GLY A 320 25.64 -3.93 -17.18
N VAL A 321 25.55 -4.49 -15.98
CA VAL A 321 24.38 -5.18 -15.43
C VAL A 321 23.65 -4.20 -14.50
N GLU A 322 22.35 -4.01 -14.70
CA GLU A 322 21.51 -3.14 -13.89
C GLU A 322 20.92 -3.94 -12.71
N PHE A 323 20.92 -3.34 -11.52
CA PHE A 323 20.31 -3.93 -10.31
C PHE A 323 19.10 -3.10 -9.89
N ILE A 324 17.94 -3.77 -9.78
CA ILE A 324 16.67 -3.15 -9.42
C ILE A 324 16.11 -3.82 -8.16
N ASN A 325 15.77 -3.00 -7.17
CA ASN A 325 15.19 -3.43 -5.91
C ASN A 325 13.68 -3.19 -5.91
N ASP A 326 12.93 -4.28 -6.01
CA ASP A 326 11.46 -4.30 -5.88
C ASP A 326 11.04 -5.21 -4.72
N SER A 327 11.76 -5.15 -3.60
CA SER A 327 11.54 -6.00 -2.42
C SER A 327 10.13 -5.88 -1.86
N LYS A 328 9.40 -4.79 -2.14
CA LYS A 328 8.00 -4.57 -1.74
C LYS A 328 6.99 -5.40 -2.56
N ALA A 329 7.40 -6.06 -3.64
CA ALA A 329 6.59 -7.00 -4.40
C ALA A 329 6.39 -8.31 -3.61
N THR A 330 5.43 -8.33 -2.68
CA THR A 330 5.15 -9.45 -1.77
C THR A 330 4.01 -10.35 -2.23
N ASN A 331 3.57 -10.21 -3.48
CA ASN A 331 2.59 -11.07 -4.16
C ASN A 331 2.93 -11.19 -5.65
N VAL A 332 2.38 -12.24 -6.29
CA VAL A 332 2.66 -12.58 -7.69
C VAL A 332 2.24 -11.46 -8.66
N ASN A 333 1.12 -10.80 -8.41
CA ASN A 333 0.65 -9.70 -9.25
C ASN A 333 1.64 -8.52 -9.26
N SER A 334 2.24 -8.19 -8.12
CA SER A 334 3.27 -7.13 -8.08
C SER A 334 4.50 -7.52 -8.91
N THR A 335 4.95 -8.77 -8.82
CA THR A 335 6.06 -9.30 -9.63
C THR A 335 5.70 -9.36 -11.12
N TRP A 336 4.43 -9.63 -11.46
CA TRP A 336 3.95 -9.57 -12.84
C TRP A 336 4.21 -8.18 -13.45
N TYR A 337 3.81 -7.12 -12.76
CA TYR A 337 4.04 -5.75 -13.21
C TYR A 337 5.52 -5.39 -13.29
N ALA A 338 6.32 -5.86 -12.35
CA ALA A 338 7.77 -5.66 -12.38
C ALA A 338 8.37 -6.31 -13.64
N LEU A 339 8.05 -7.57 -13.91
CA LEU A 339 8.51 -8.29 -15.11
C LEU A 339 7.97 -7.67 -16.40
N GLU A 340 6.70 -7.26 -16.44
CA GLU A 340 6.11 -6.61 -17.62
C GLU A 340 6.89 -5.36 -18.02
N SER A 341 7.36 -4.59 -17.05
CA SER A 341 8.13 -3.38 -17.28
C SER A 341 9.58 -3.62 -17.73
N MET A 342 10.10 -4.84 -17.63
CA MET A 342 11.45 -5.17 -18.08
C MET A 342 11.53 -5.21 -19.61
N THR A 343 12.53 -4.53 -20.16
CA THR A 343 12.81 -4.47 -21.60
C THR A 343 14.12 -5.19 -21.95
N LYS A 344 14.82 -5.75 -20.96
CA LYS A 344 16.11 -6.43 -21.09
C LYS A 344 16.01 -7.84 -20.50
N PRO A 345 16.88 -8.77 -20.91
CA PRO A 345 16.95 -10.09 -20.30
C PRO A 345 17.19 -9.96 -18.79
N THR A 346 16.44 -10.73 -18.00
CA THR A 346 16.34 -10.54 -16.55
C THR A 346 16.82 -11.77 -15.79
N ILE A 347 17.62 -11.55 -14.74
CA ILE A 347 17.85 -12.51 -13.67
C ILE A 347 16.87 -12.16 -12.55
N LEU A 348 15.91 -13.05 -12.26
CA LEU A 348 14.86 -12.79 -11.28
C LEU A 348 15.22 -13.39 -9.92
N ILE A 349 15.23 -12.56 -8.87
CA ILE A 349 15.32 -13.02 -7.49
C ILE A 349 13.89 -13.16 -6.96
N LEU A 350 13.49 -14.41 -6.65
CA LEU A 350 12.12 -14.82 -6.30
C LEU A 350 12.14 -15.64 -5.01
N GLY A 351 11.15 -15.51 -4.13
CA GLY A 351 11.05 -16.36 -2.94
C GLY A 351 10.77 -15.63 -1.64
N GLY A 352 10.53 -16.43 -0.60
CA GLY A 352 10.10 -16.01 0.73
C GLY A 352 8.91 -16.85 1.21
N VAL A 353 8.12 -16.34 2.16
CA VAL A 353 6.92 -17.01 2.66
C VAL A 353 5.81 -17.00 1.61
N ASP A 354 5.51 -18.17 1.05
CA ASP A 354 4.42 -18.38 0.11
C ASP A 354 3.06 -18.38 0.82
N LYS A 355 2.12 -17.56 0.35
CA LYS A 355 0.76 -17.43 0.92
C LYS A 355 -0.32 -18.08 0.05
N GLY A 356 0.03 -19.10 -0.72
CA GLY A 356 -0.87 -19.73 -1.69
C GLY A 356 -0.73 -19.09 -3.08
N ASN A 357 0.47 -18.70 -3.45
CA ASN A 357 0.76 -18.05 -4.73
C ASN A 357 0.39 -18.96 -5.92
N ASP A 358 -0.25 -18.34 -6.91
CA ASP A 358 -0.43 -18.91 -8.25
C ASP A 358 0.62 -18.34 -9.20
N TYR A 359 1.69 -19.09 -9.41
CA TYR A 359 2.79 -18.67 -10.28
C TYR A 359 2.47 -18.77 -11.77
N SER A 360 1.36 -19.40 -12.18
CA SER A 360 0.95 -19.45 -13.59
C SER A 360 0.69 -18.04 -14.15
N LEU A 361 0.33 -17.09 -13.31
CA LEU A 361 0.11 -15.69 -13.68
C LEU A 361 1.34 -14.99 -14.27
N ILE A 362 2.55 -15.42 -13.90
CA ILE A 362 3.81 -14.83 -14.40
C ILE A 362 4.55 -15.76 -15.36
N GLU A 363 4.03 -16.94 -15.66
CA GLU A 363 4.72 -17.97 -16.44
C GLU A 363 5.17 -17.47 -17.81
N GLU A 364 4.29 -16.83 -18.57
CA GLU A 364 4.61 -16.32 -19.90
C GLU A 364 5.70 -15.23 -19.87
N LEU A 365 5.65 -14.32 -18.89
CA LEU A 365 6.68 -13.28 -18.73
C LEU A 365 8.02 -13.88 -18.30
N VAL A 366 8.00 -14.90 -17.45
CA VAL A 366 9.21 -15.63 -17.05
C VAL A 366 9.83 -16.31 -18.27
N LYS A 367 9.05 -16.98 -19.09
CA LYS A 367 9.48 -17.65 -20.32
C LYS A 367 10.07 -16.69 -21.36
N GLU A 368 9.47 -15.50 -21.49
CA GLU A 368 9.90 -14.47 -22.44
C GLU A 368 11.17 -13.74 -22.00
N LYS A 369 11.28 -13.39 -20.69
CA LYS A 369 12.23 -12.39 -20.20
C LYS A 369 13.27 -12.92 -19.23
N VAL A 370 13.03 -14.05 -18.54
CA VAL A 370 13.90 -14.51 -17.44
C VAL A 370 14.91 -15.54 -17.92
N LYS A 371 16.20 -15.22 -17.76
CA LYS A 371 17.34 -16.09 -18.09
C LYS A 371 17.65 -17.08 -16.96
N ALA A 372 17.51 -16.62 -15.71
CA ALA A 372 17.76 -17.41 -14.52
C ALA A 372 16.86 -16.95 -13.37
N ILE A 373 16.51 -17.87 -12.48
CA ILE A 373 15.82 -17.58 -11.23
C ILE A 373 16.79 -17.86 -10.07
N ILE A 374 16.94 -16.89 -9.19
CA ILE A 374 17.65 -17.04 -7.93
C ILE A 374 16.61 -17.06 -6.83
N CYS A 375 16.40 -18.23 -6.23
CA CYS A 375 15.46 -18.38 -5.12
C CYS A 375 16.05 -17.80 -3.84
N LEU A 376 15.33 -16.92 -3.17
CA LEU A 376 15.70 -16.30 -1.90
C LEU A 376 14.61 -16.57 -0.87
N GLY A 377 14.64 -17.74 -0.26
CA GLY A 377 13.63 -18.19 0.69
C GLY A 377 14.01 -19.52 1.35
N ALA A 378 13.41 -19.79 2.51
CA ALA A 378 13.62 -21.03 3.26
C ALA A 378 12.99 -22.26 2.57
N ASP A 379 11.86 -22.07 1.86
CA ASP A 379 11.18 -23.13 1.09
C ASP A 379 10.88 -22.64 -0.34
N ASN A 380 11.62 -23.21 -1.29
CA ASN A 380 11.55 -22.81 -2.71
C ASN A 380 10.90 -23.89 -3.60
N ARG A 381 10.29 -24.96 -3.04
CA ARG A 381 9.76 -26.09 -3.80
C ARG A 381 8.76 -25.68 -4.85
N LYS A 382 7.81 -24.81 -4.52
CA LYS A 382 6.80 -24.33 -5.46
C LYS A 382 7.37 -23.53 -6.65
N ILE A 383 8.46 -22.82 -6.43
CA ILE A 383 9.15 -22.09 -7.50
C ILE A 383 9.79 -23.09 -8.47
N HIS A 384 10.43 -24.13 -7.95
CA HIS A 384 10.97 -25.20 -8.77
C HIS A 384 9.89 -25.98 -9.53
N GLU A 385 8.75 -26.26 -8.89
CA GLU A 385 7.59 -26.92 -9.53
C GLU A 385 7.03 -26.06 -10.68
N ALA A 386 6.91 -24.75 -10.46
CA ALA A 386 6.34 -23.83 -11.44
C ALA A 386 7.29 -23.57 -12.63
N PHE A 387 8.58 -23.41 -12.38
CA PHE A 387 9.50 -22.88 -13.40
C PHE A 387 10.63 -23.85 -13.80
N GLY A 388 10.74 -25.02 -13.17
CA GLY A 388 11.83 -25.97 -13.42
C GLY A 388 11.88 -26.53 -14.86
N ASN A 389 10.75 -26.52 -15.57
CA ASN A 389 10.67 -26.91 -16.98
C ASN A 389 10.74 -25.72 -17.95
N ILE A 390 10.84 -24.49 -17.45
CA ILE A 390 10.76 -23.25 -18.22
C ILE A 390 12.11 -22.54 -18.23
N VAL A 391 12.76 -22.45 -17.06
CA VAL A 391 14.03 -21.76 -16.88
C VAL A 391 15.13 -22.78 -16.59
N ASN A 392 16.18 -22.78 -17.42
CA ASN A 392 17.26 -23.77 -17.32
C ASN A 392 18.13 -23.62 -16.05
N THR A 393 18.14 -22.43 -15.44
CA THR A 393 18.97 -22.13 -14.29
C THR A 393 18.11 -21.63 -13.14
N ILE A 394 17.97 -22.45 -12.10
CA ILE A 394 17.32 -22.09 -10.84
C ILE A 394 18.27 -22.43 -9.70
N VAL A 395 18.65 -21.45 -8.89
CA VAL A 395 19.63 -21.59 -7.80
C VAL A 395 18.96 -21.19 -6.48
N ASN A 396 19.15 -21.99 -5.43
CA ASN A 396 18.64 -21.67 -4.10
C ASN A 396 19.68 -20.89 -3.29
N THR A 397 19.24 -19.86 -2.60
CA THR A 397 20.01 -19.07 -1.64
C THR A 397 19.18 -18.77 -0.40
N ASP A 398 19.84 -18.51 0.72
CA ASP A 398 19.21 -18.25 2.02
C ASP A 398 19.63 -16.88 2.62
N ASN A 399 20.33 -16.06 1.85
CA ASN A 399 20.72 -14.72 2.23
C ASN A 399 20.89 -13.81 1.00
N ALA A 400 20.85 -12.50 1.23
CA ALA A 400 20.90 -11.50 0.16
C ALA A 400 22.26 -11.43 -0.56
N LEU A 401 23.35 -11.69 0.16
CA LEU A 401 24.71 -11.64 -0.42
C LEU A 401 24.88 -12.74 -1.48
N ASP A 402 24.56 -13.98 -1.12
CA ASP A 402 24.67 -15.12 -2.04
C ASP A 402 23.70 -14.97 -3.22
N ALA A 403 22.49 -14.42 -2.97
CA ALA A 403 21.53 -14.16 -4.04
C ALA A 403 22.06 -13.14 -5.05
N VAL A 404 22.69 -12.06 -4.59
CA VAL A 404 23.27 -11.03 -5.46
C VAL A 404 24.50 -11.59 -6.20
N GLN A 405 25.38 -12.33 -5.53
CA GLN A 405 26.56 -12.93 -6.15
C GLN A 405 26.17 -13.96 -7.23
N ALA A 406 25.22 -14.85 -6.93
CA ALA A 406 24.68 -15.80 -7.89
C ALA A 406 24.04 -15.08 -9.09
N SER A 407 23.23 -14.04 -8.82
CA SER A 407 22.60 -13.24 -9.88
C SER A 407 23.65 -12.60 -10.81
N PHE A 408 24.70 -12.04 -10.22
CA PHE A 408 25.78 -11.43 -10.98
C PHE A 408 26.57 -12.46 -11.79
N HIS A 409 26.79 -13.65 -11.24
CA HIS A 409 27.48 -14.75 -11.93
C HIS A 409 26.75 -15.19 -13.21
N PHE A 410 25.42 -15.29 -13.18
CA PHE A 410 24.60 -15.70 -14.33
C PHE A 410 24.22 -14.54 -15.27
N SER A 411 24.56 -13.30 -14.91
CA SER A 411 24.29 -12.12 -15.74
C SER A 411 25.40 -11.84 -16.75
N THR A 412 25.06 -11.14 -17.81
CA THR A 412 25.96 -10.60 -18.81
C THR A 412 25.68 -9.11 -19.02
N LYS A 413 26.65 -8.39 -19.63
CA LYS A 413 26.46 -6.96 -19.93
C LYS A 413 25.17 -6.74 -20.72
N GLY A 414 24.31 -5.85 -20.23
CA GLY A 414 23.01 -5.53 -20.82
C GLY A 414 21.83 -6.22 -20.10
N ASP A 415 22.10 -7.13 -19.16
CA ASP A 415 21.05 -7.76 -18.36
C ASP A 415 20.60 -6.90 -17.19
N VAL A 416 19.46 -7.29 -16.62
CA VAL A 416 18.91 -6.73 -15.37
C VAL A 416 18.86 -7.81 -14.31
N VAL A 417 19.32 -7.52 -13.10
CA VAL A 417 19.04 -8.29 -11.89
C VAL A 417 17.88 -7.62 -11.17
N LEU A 418 16.75 -8.32 -11.06
CA LEU A 418 15.52 -7.83 -10.48
C LEU A 418 15.20 -8.60 -9.19
N LEU A 419 15.28 -7.92 -8.05
CA LEU A 419 14.70 -8.43 -6.80
C LEU A 419 13.20 -8.12 -6.80
N SER A 420 12.35 -9.08 -7.18
CA SER A 420 10.87 -8.97 -7.11
C SER A 420 10.27 -10.28 -6.62
N PRO A 421 10.22 -10.46 -5.28
CA PRO A 421 10.17 -11.79 -4.66
C PRO A 421 8.85 -12.53 -4.77
N ALA A 422 7.74 -11.90 -5.10
CA ALA A 422 6.35 -12.42 -5.07
C ALA A 422 5.87 -12.94 -3.69
N CYS A 423 6.74 -12.95 -2.69
CA CYS A 423 6.51 -13.56 -1.38
C CYS A 423 6.80 -12.57 -0.24
N ALA A 424 6.15 -12.78 0.90
CA ALA A 424 6.52 -12.09 2.12
C ALA A 424 7.93 -12.50 2.59
N SER A 425 8.60 -11.65 3.39
CA SER A 425 10.03 -11.79 3.70
C SER A 425 10.33 -12.39 5.07
N PHE A 426 9.31 -12.80 5.83
CA PHE A 426 9.42 -13.12 7.26
C PHE A 426 10.13 -14.44 7.59
N ASP A 427 10.53 -15.21 6.58
CA ASP A 427 11.32 -16.43 6.76
C ASP A 427 12.81 -16.14 6.96
N LEU A 428 13.39 -15.23 6.20
CA LEU A 428 14.82 -14.90 6.23
C LEU A 428 15.12 -13.47 6.72
N PHE A 429 14.12 -12.59 6.72
CA PHE A 429 14.29 -11.15 7.01
C PHE A 429 13.22 -10.65 7.98
N LYS A 430 13.51 -9.54 8.68
CA LYS A 430 12.56 -8.90 9.61
C LYS A 430 11.31 -8.38 8.92
N ASN A 431 11.47 -7.83 7.73
CA ASN A 431 10.43 -7.26 6.87
C ASN A 431 10.97 -7.06 5.45
N TYR A 432 10.16 -6.54 4.52
CA TYR A 432 10.58 -6.32 3.14
C TYR A 432 11.62 -5.18 3.03
N GLU A 433 11.61 -4.21 3.93
CA GLU A 433 12.61 -3.15 4.00
C GLU A 433 13.99 -3.72 4.33
N ASP A 434 14.06 -4.60 5.31
CA ASP A 434 15.30 -5.28 5.71
C ASP A 434 15.85 -6.11 4.53
N ARG A 435 15.00 -6.90 3.85
CA ARG A 435 15.38 -7.65 2.63
C ARG A 435 15.95 -6.73 1.56
N GLY A 436 15.25 -5.62 1.26
CA GLY A 436 15.68 -4.67 0.26
C GLY A 436 16.96 -3.92 0.65
N ASN A 437 17.16 -3.59 1.92
CA ASN A 437 18.38 -2.95 2.40
C ASN A 437 19.59 -3.89 2.35
N GLN A 438 19.40 -5.16 2.71
CA GLN A 438 20.46 -6.17 2.58
C GLN A 438 20.81 -6.43 1.10
N PHE A 439 19.83 -6.46 0.20
CA PHE A 439 20.08 -6.52 -1.24
C PHE A 439 20.89 -5.31 -1.73
N LYS A 440 20.48 -4.07 -1.38
CA LYS A 440 21.24 -2.85 -1.74
C LYS A 440 22.67 -2.87 -1.21
N LYS A 441 22.87 -3.36 0.01
CA LYS A 441 24.20 -3.50 0.60
C LYS A 441 25.04 -4.52 -0.20
N ALA A 442 24.50 -5.70 -0.46
CA ALA A 442 25.18 -6.75 -1.22
C ALA A 442 25.58 -6.29 -2.63
N VAL A 443 24.70 -5.53 -3.32
CA VAL A 443 25.00 -4.94 -4.64
C VAL A 443 26.18 -3.96 -4.56
N LYS A 444 26.31 -3.17 -3.50
CA LYS A 444 27.42 -2.23 -3.32
C LYS A 444 28.75 -2.91 -3.00
N GLU A 445 28.72 -4.17 -2.60
CA GLU A 445 29.90 -4.99 -2.25
C GLU A 445 30.41 -5.82 -3.46
N LEU A 446 29.74 -5.79 -4.65
CA LEU A 446 30.21 -6.38 -5.91
C LEU A 446 31.34 -5.53 -6.54
#